data_daeff9da936f5df1eef32a23511a4b57
#
_entry.id   daeff9da936f5df1eef32a23511a4b57
#
_cell.length_a   1.000
_cell.length_b   1.000
_cell.length_c   1.000
_cell.angle_alpha   90.00
_cell.angle_beta   90.00
_cell.angle_gamma   90.00
#
_symmetry.space_group_name_H-M   'P 1'
#
loop_
_entity.id
_entity.type
_entity.pdbx_description
1 polymer ?
#
loop_
_entity_poly.entity_id
_entity_poly.type
_entity_poly.pdbx_seq_one_letter_code
_entity_poly.pdbx_strand_id
1 'polypeptide(L)'
;KYLANTSSTKNIPCFGVLGDLILSFSKLLNQKASHQPSGQYALNDEYYKRISAIQFTMSHDDGNLVKDLSKSDIILLGVSRTSKTPTSIYLANKGFKTSNIPLINENSIPKILKENPKIACVVGLTTEPERLVDIRKNRMNTLKETENKSYTDIERIRKEVDQAKNTFRKYEWPTIDVTRK
;
A
#
# COMPACT_ATOMS: atom_id res chain seq x y z
N LYS A 1 -6.02 -19.36 31.46
CA LYS A 1 -6.33 -19.83 32.81
C LYS A 1 -7.67 -19.30 33.34
N TYR A 2 -7.95 -17.98 33.28
CA TYR A 2 -9.21 -17.40 33.80
C TYR A 2 -10.46 -18.01 33.13
N LEU A 3 -10.51 -18.04 31.79
CA LEU A 3 -11.63 -18.62 31.04
C LEU A 3 -11.84 -20.10 31.34
N ALA A 4 -10.76 -20.87 31.42
CA ALA A 4 -10.84 -22.32 31.76
C ALA A 4 -11.39 -22.53 33.15
N ASN A 5 -10.98 -21.76 34.14
CA ASN A 5 -11.50 -21.85 35.50
C ASN A 5 -12.97 -21.46 35.59
N THR A 6 -13.35 -20.36 34.92
CA THR A 6 -14.75 -19.87 34.92
C THR A 6 -15.68 -20.83 34.16
N SER A 7 -15.20 -21.47 33.07
CA SER A 7 -15.99 -22.48 32.37
C SER A 7 -16.19 -23.76 33.19
N SER A 8 -15.16 -24.21 33.92
CA SER A 8 -15.28 -25.35 34.80
C SER A 8 -16.30 -25.13 35.92
N THR A 9 -16.33 -23.93 36.50
CA THR A 9 -17.32 -23.60 37.55
C THR A 9 -18.76 -23.55 37.05
N LYS A 10 -18.93 -23.29 35.73
CA LYS A 10 -20.25 -23.23 35.08
C LYS A 10 -20.60 -24.47 34.27
N ASN A 11 -19.79 -25.53 34.39
CA ASN A 11 -19.93 -26.79 33.67
C ASN A 11 -20.04 -26.60 32.11
N ILE A 12 -19.28 -25.64 31.60
CA ILE A 12 -19.22 -25.33 30.16
C ILE A 12 -17.92 -25.95 29.59
N PRO A 13 -17.97 -26.75 28.50
CA PRO A 13 -16.77 -27.29 27.87
C PRO A 13 -15.85 -26.16 27.37
N CYS A 14 -14.56 -26.22 27.70
CA CYS A 14 -13.56 -25.25 27.28
C CYS A 14 -12.37 -25.98 26.64
N PHE A 15 -12.11 -25.70 25.36
CA PHE A 15 -11.04 -26.34 24.59
C PHE A 15 -9.95 -25.33 24.24
N GLY A 16 -8.70 -25.70 24.54
CA GLY A 16 -7.54 -24.90 24.16
C GLY A 16 -7.10 -25.20 22.74
N VAL A 17 -7.48 -24.37 21.76
CA VAL A 17 -7.22 -24.60 20.32
C VAL A 17 -5.72 -24.68 20.00
N LEU A 18 -4.88 -23.89 20.66
CA LEU A 18 -3.44 -23.79 20.37
C LEU A 18 -2.55 -24.45 21.42
N GLY A 19 -3.09 -25.00 22.53
CA GLY A 19 -2.32 -25.52 23.64
C GLY A 19 -1.36 -26.62 23.22
N ASP A 20 -1.87 -27.67 22.61
CA ASP A 20 -1.09 -28.84 22.20
C ASP A 20 -0.11 -28.49 21.06
N LEU A 21 -0.48 -27.57 20.17
CA LEU A 21 0.38 -27.07 19.10
C LEU A 21 1.61 -26.34 19.68
N ILE A 22 1.38 -25.43 20.64
CA ILE A 22 2.44 -24.69 21.32
C ILE A 22 3.38 -25.64 22.07
N LEU A 23 2.84 -26.65 22.76
CA LEU A 23 3.64 -27.65 23.45
C LEU A 23 4.48 -28.48 22.47
N SER A 24 3.92 -28.87 21.35
CA SER A 24 4.63 -29.62 20.31
C SER A 24 5.79 -28.80 19.70
N PHE A 25 5.56 -27.54 19.39
CA PHE A 25 6.63 -26.63 18.94
C PHE A 25 7.69 -26.38 20.03
N SER A 26 7.26 -26.22 21.29
CA SER A 26 8.19 -26.06 22.42
C SER A 26 9.16 -27.25 22.53
N LYS A 27 8.66 -28.48 22.36
CA LYS A 27 9.48 -29.69 22.33
C LYS A 27 10.39 -29.73 21.10
N LEU A 28 9.86 -29.45 19.90
CA LEU A 28 10.62 -29.49 18.64
C LEU A 28 11.76 -28.48 18.64
N LEU A 29 11.52 -27.26 19.14
CA LEU A 29 12.52 -26.18 19.18
C LEU A 29 13.40 -26.21 20.42
N ASN A 30 13.16 -27.15 21.36
CA ASN A 30 13.81 -27.21 22.65
C ASN A 30 13.80 -25.88 23.43
N GLN A 31 12.68 -25.14 23.32
CA GLN A 31 12.48 -23.85 23.96
C GLN A 31 11.19 -23.84 24.78
N LYS A 32 11.22 -23.22 25.95
CA LYS A 32 10.02 -23.05 26.79
C LYS A 32 9.08 -22.03 26.14
N ALA A 33 7.79 -22.37 26.02
CA ALA A 33 6.77 -21.42 25.60
C ALA A 33 6.64 -20.28 26.61
N SER A 34 6.66 -19.05 26.13
CA SER A 34 6.55 -17.84 26.99
C SER A 34 5.17 -17.68 27.61
N HIS A 35 4.14 -18.30 27.03
CA HIS A 35 2.72 -18.16 27.41
C HIS A 35 2.23 -16.71 27.54
N GLN A 36 2.92 -15.76 26.91
CA GLN A 36 2.51 -14.36 26.86
C GLN A 36 1.48 -14.16 25.74
N PRO A 37 0.24 -13.75 26.07
CA PRO A 37 -0.72 -13.32 25.05
C PRO A 37 -0.14 -12.16 24.26
N SER A 38 -0.35 -12.16 22.93
CA SER A 38 0.13 -11.08 22.04
C SER A 38 1.65 -10.86 22.01
N GLY A 39 2.45 -11.91 22.33
CA GLY A 39 3.91 -11.82 22.39
C GLY A 39 4.60 -11.43 21.08
N GLN A 40 3.91 -11.52 19.94
CA GLN A 40 4.46 -11.12 18.62
C GLN A 40 4.42 -9.62 18.38
N TYR A 41 3.41 -8.90 18.89
CA TYR A 41 3.25 -7.46 18.72
C TYR A 41 2.70 -6.85 20.01
N ALA A 42 3.50 -6.01 20.65
CA ALA A 42 2.97 -5.15 21.70
C ALA A 42 1.90 -4.24 21.08
N LEU A 43 0.67 -4.27 21.60
CA LEU A 43 -0.40 -3.36 21.24
C LEU A 43 -0.08 -1.98 21.84
N ASN A 44 0.90 -1.31 21.25
CA ASN A 44 1.32 0.04 21.61
C ASN A 44 0.77 1.08 20.60
N ASP A 45 1.01 2.34 20.87
CA ASP A 45 0.57 3.45 20.00
C ASP A 45 1.14 3.32 18.57
N GLU A 46 2.35 2.80 18.43
CA GLU A 46 2.99 2.57 17.14
C GLU A 46 2.23 1.51 16.31
N TYR A 47 1.76 0.45 16.96
CA TYR A 47 0.92 -0.56 16.33
C TYR A 47 -0.39 0.04 15.80
N TYR A 48 -1.10 0.82 16.64
CA TYR A 48 -2.37 1.45 16.23
C TYR A 48 -2.15 2.51 15.15
N LYS A 49 -1.07 3.28 15.21
CA LYS A 49 -0.68 4.22 14.16
C LYS A 49 -0.47 3.52 12.83
N ARG A 50 0.22 2.39 12.82
CA ARG A 50 0.44 1.58 11.61
C ARG A 50 -0.86 1.02 11.05
N ILE A 51 -1.74 0.46 11.87
CA ILE A 51 -3.05 -0.05 11.44
C ILE A 51 -3.89 1.08 10.84
N SER A 52 -3.94 2.24 11.49
CA SER A 52 -4.64 3.42 10.97
C SER A 52 -4.08 3.87 9.62
N ALA A 53 -2.76 3.86 9.44
CA ALA A 53 -2.12 4.22 8.18
C ALA A 53 -2.46 3.21 7.06
N ILE A 54 -2.47 1.90 7.36
CA ILE A 54 -2.84 0.86 6.39
C ILE A 54 -4.31 1.03 5.97
N GLN A 55 -5.23 1.21 6.92
CA GLN A 55 -6.65 1.41 6.61
C GLN A 55 -6.86 2.67 5.76
N PHE A 56 -6.21 3.77 6.12
CA PHE A 56 -6.23 5.01 5.34
C PHE A 56 -5.74 4.77 3.91
N THR A 57 -4.59 4.13 3.75
CA THR A 57 -3.97 3.90 2.44
C THR A 57 -4.83 3.00 1.56
N MET A 58 -5.43 1.94 2.10
CA MET A 58 -6.34 1.06 1.35
C MET A 58 -7.58 1.80 0.84
N SER A 59 -8.12 2.75 1.61
CA SER A 59 -9.27 3.55 1.19
C SER A 59 -8.93 4.68 0.21
N HIS A 60 -7.64 5.05 0.08
CA HIS A 60 -7.13 6.12 -0.79
C HIS A 60 -6.28 5.59 -1.95
N ASP A 61 -6.46 4.33 -2.34
CA ASP A 61 -5.81 3.75 -3.52
C ASP A 61 -6.56 4.11 -4.81
N ASP A 62 -5.83 4.24 -5.90
CA ASP A 62 -6.33 4.56 -7.26
C ASP A 62 -7.24 5.82 -7.33
N GLY A 63 -6.95 6.83 -6.52
CA GLY A 63 -7.66 8.11 -6.54
C GLY A 63 -9.01 8.11 -5.84
N ASN A 64 -9.32 7.11 -5.04
CA ASN A 64 -10.49 7.09 -4.18
C ASN A 64 -10.37 8.15 -3.06
N LEU A 65 -11.52 8.61 -2.54
CA LEU A 65 -11.62 9.51 -1.39
C LEU A 65 -10.74 10.79 -1.46
N VAL A 66 -10.72 11.44 -2.62
CA VAL A 66 -9.97 12.69 -2.87
C VAL A 66 -10.23 13.78 -1.81
N LYS A 67 -11.37 13.76 -1.14
CA LYS A 67 -11.75 14.78 -0.13
C LYS A 67 -10.84 14.77 1.11
N ASP A 68 -10.23 13.63 1.42
CA ASP A 68 -9.40 13.46 2.63
C ASP A 68 -7.89 13.53 2.35
N LEU A 69 -7.46 13.99 1.17
CA LEU A 69 -6.05 14.10 0.80
C LEU A 69 -5.23 14.97 1.77
N SER A 70 -5.86 15.94 2.42
CA SER A 70 -5.21 16.76 3.46
C SER A 70 -4.78 15.97 4.70
N LYS A 71 -5.31 14.75 4.88
CA LYS A 71 -4.93 13.86 5.99
C LYS A 71 -3.78 12.92 5.62
N SER A 72 -3.30 12.97 4.37
CA SER A 72 -2.16 12.16 3.92
C SER A 72 -0.85 12.72 4.44
N ASP A 73 0.04 11.84 4.88
CA ASP A 73 1.44 12.19 5.12
C ASP A 73 2.20 12.24 3.78
N ILE A 74 1.89 11.29 2.89
CA ILE A 74 2.55 11.15 1.58
C ILE A 74 1.48 10.96 0.49
N ILE A 75 1.69 11.60 -0.66
CA ILE A 75 0.85 11.43 -1.86
C ILE A 75 1.74 10.96 -3.01
N LEU A 76 1.46 9.78 -3.54
CA LEU A 76 2.16 9.22 -4.69
C LEU A 76 1.39 9.51 -5.98
N LEU A 77 2.05 10.16 -6.92
CA LEU A 77 1.53 10.43 -8.26
C LEU A 77 2.34 9.66 -9.31
N GLY A 78 1.71 9.24 -10.38
CA GLY A 78 2.42 8.62 -11.49
C GLY A 78 1.49 7.94 -12.48
N VAL A 79 1.99 7.66 -13.67
CA VAL A 79 1.25 6.91 -14.69
C VAL A 79 0.95 5.49 -14.22
N SER A 80 0.04 4.81 -14.92
CA SER A 80 -0.31 3.42 -14.59
C SER A 80 0.94 2.52 -14.62
N ARG A 81 1.09 1.64 -13.62
CA ARG A 81 2.18 0.65 -13.47
C ARG A 81 3.55 1.21 -13.07
N THR A 82 3.60 2.34 -12.39
CA THR A 82 4.82 2.87 -11.75
C THR A 82 4.97 2.44 -10.30
N SER A 83 4.47 1.29 -9.90
CA SER A 83 4.59 0.70 -8.55
C SER A 83 4.00 1.57 -7.41
N LYS A 84 3.03 2.45 -7.69
CA LYS A 84 2.39 3.31 -6.67
C LYS A 84 1.75 2.48 -5.56
N THR A 85 0.83 1.57 -5.88
CA THR A 85 0.12 0.74 -4.90
C THR A 85 1.06 -0.07 -3.99
N PRO A 86 2.04 -0.85 -4.47
CA PRO A 86 2.95 -1.55 -3.57
C PRO A 86 3.80 -0.61 -2.72
N THR A 87 4.20 0.54 -3.26
CA THR A 87 4.95 1.56 -2.50
C THR A 87 4.08 2.18 -1.41
N SER A 88 2.81 2.52 -1.71
CA SER A 88 1.89 3.08 -0.71
C SER A 88 1.64 2.11 0.45
N ILE A 89 1.45 0.82 0.16
CA ILE A 89 1.29 -0.22 1.18
C ILE A 89 2.57 -0.38 2.03
N TYR A 90 3.75 -0.34 1.40
CA TYR A 90 5.01 -0.38 2.13
C TYR A 90 5.16 0.80 3.10
N LEU A 91 4.87 2.02 2.65
CA LEU A 91 4.90 3.22 3.48
C LEU A 91 3.86 3.17 4.61
N ALA A 92 2.67 2.65 4.34
CA ALA A 92 1.63 2.45 5.34
C ALA A 92 2.08 1.49 6.45
N ASN A 93 2.80 0.42 6.11
CA ASN A 93 3.41 -0.49 7.07
C ASN A 93 4.50 0.18 7.93
N LYS A 94 5.04 1.32 7.50
CA LYS A 94 5.93 2.19 8.30
C LYS A 94 5.17 3.26 9.09
N GLY A 95 3.83 3.26 9.03
CA GLY A 95 2.96 4.16 9.77
C GLY A 95 2.63 5.48 9.05
N PHE A 96 2.95 5.61 7.75
CA PHE A 96 2.63 6.80 6.96
C PHE A 96 1.31 6.64 6.21
N LYS A 97 0.38 7.53 6.44
CA LYS A 97 -0.88 7.62 5.67
C LYS A 97 -0.56 8.04 4.23
N THR A 98 -0.70 7.12 3.30
CA THR A 98 -0.28 7.34 1.91
C THR A 98 -1.48 7.28 0.98
N SER A 99 -1.64 8.31 0.14
CA SER A 99 -2.62 8.31 -0.96
C SER A 99 -1.94 8.01 -2.29
N ASN A 100 -2.61 7.26 -3.14
CA ASN A 100 -2.14 6.87 -4.47
C ASN A 100 -3.08 7.47 -5.52
N ILE A 101 -2.54 8.36 -6.37
CA ILE A 101 -3.33 9.04 -7.42
C ILE A 101 -2.74 8.69 -8.79
N PRO A 102 -3.51 7.98 -9.65
CA PRO A 102 -3.09 7.71 -11.00
C PRO A 102 -3.12 8.98 -11.85
N LEU A 103 -2.02 9.27 -12.53
CA LEU A 103 -1.91 10.41 -13.43
C LEU A 103 -2.16 9.94 -14.87
N ILE A 104 -3.34 10.24 -15.41
CA ILE A 104 -3.73 9.95 -16.79
C ILE A 104 -3.47 11.18 -17.65
N ASN A 105 -3.81 12.35 -17.13
CA ASN A 105 -3.61 13.67 -17.71
C ASN A 105 -3.63 14.73 -16.59
N GLU A 106 -3.41 15.99 -16.93
CA GLU A 106 -3.40 17.09 -15.95
C GLU A 106 -4.75 17.26 -15.22
N ASN A 107 -5.87 16.86 -15.84
CA ASN A 107 -7.19 16.92 -15.21
C ASN A 107 -7.39 15.83 -14.14
N SER A 108 -6.57 14.78 -14.15
CA SER A 108 -6.60 13.74 -13.13
C SER A 108 -6.09 14.22 -11.77
N ILE A 109 -5.41 15.36 -11.72
CA ILE A 109 -4.91 15.95 -10.48
C ILE A 109 -6.07 16.61 -9.73
N PRO A 110 -6.33 16.19 -8.49
CA PRO A 110 -7.37 16.81 -7.66
C PRO A 110 -7.17 18.32 -7.50
N LYS A 111 -8.27 19.08 -7.51
CA LYS A 111 -8.23 20.54 -7.35
C LYS A 111 -7.45 20.98 -6.11
N ILE A 112 -7.64 20.29 -5.00
CA ILE A 112 -6.94 20.58 -3.74
C ILE A 112 -5.41 20.54 -3.88
N LEU A 113 -4.86 19.64 -4.72
CA LEU A 113 -3.41 19.59 -4.99
C LEU A 113 -2.94 20.68 -5.95
N LYS A 114 -3.82 21.14 -6.85
CA LYS A 114 -3.50 22.26 -7.74
C LYS A 114 -3.46 23.59 -6.98
N GLU A 115 -4.39 23.75 -6.03
CA GLU A 115 -4.51 24.95 -5.19
C GLU A 115 -3.47 24.99 -4.08
N ASN A 116 -3.14 23.82 -3.50
CA ASN A 116 -2.12 23.68 -2.47
C ASN A 116 -1.17 22.52 -2.78
N PRO A 117 -0.14 22.73 -3.64
CA PRO A 117 0.81 21.69 -4.05
C PRO A 117 1.66 21.10 -2.91
N LYS A 118 1.70 21.76 -1.75
CA LYS A 118 2.50 21.37 -0.57
C LYS A 118 1.63 20.91 0.60
N ILE A 119 0.39 20.48 0.34
CA ILE A 119 -0.54 20.02 1.40
C ILE A 119 -0.05 18.77 2.14
N ALA A 120 0.80 17.97 1.50
CA ALA A 120 1.47 16.78 2.00
C ALA A 120 2.83 16.62 1.32
N CYS A 121 3.59 15.59 1.67
CA CYS A 121 4.77 15.20 0.91
C CYS A 121 4.33 14.55 -0.41
N VAL A 122 4.29 15.31 -1.49
CA VAL A 122 3.88 14.83 -2.82
C VAL A 122 5.10 14.34 -3.60
N VAL A 123 5.04 13.11 -4.12
CA VAL A 123 6.14 12.46 -4.85
C VAL A 123 5.65 11.90 -6.18
N GLY A 124 6.30 12.27 -7.27
CA GLY A 124 6.09 11.72 -8.59
C GLY A 124 6.89 10.43 -8.82
N LEU A 125 6.24 9.35 -9.25
CA LEU A 125 6.92 8.13 -9.66
C LEU A 125 6.97 8.07 -11.18
N THR A 126 8.18 7.88 -11.73
CA THR A 126 8.41 7.74 -13.18
C THR A 126 9.14 6.44 -13.46
N THR A 127 9.06 5.99 -14.71
CA THR A 127 9.84 4.88 -15.23
C THR A 127 10.06 5.06 -16.74
N GLU A 128 11.01 4.33 -17.30
CA GLU A 128 11.25 4.33 -18.73
C GLU A 128 10.03 3.80 -19.50
N PRO A 129 9.64 4.40 -20.64
CA PRO A 129 8.48 3.99 -21.44
C PRO A 129 8.56 2.52 -21.89
N GLU A 130 9.74 2.08 -22.31
CA GLU A 130 10.00 0.71 -22.75
C GLU A 130 9.68 -0.31 -21.64
N ARG A 131 10.11 0.01 -20.42
CA ARG A 131 9.80 -0.83 -19.24
C ARG A 131 8.30 -0.89 -18.96
N LEU A 132 7.57 0.22 -19.15
CA LEU A 132 6.11 0.24 -18.98
C LEU A 132 5.40 -0.63 -20.02
N VAL A 133 5.85 -0.65 -21.26
CA VAL A 133 5.31 -1.55 -22.29
C VAL A 133 5.37 -2.99 -21.83
N ASP A 134 6.54 -3.44 -21.35
CA ASP A 134 6.73 -4.82 -20.88
C ASP A 134 5.82 -5.16 -19.69
N ILE A 135 5.77 -4.27 -18.70
CA ILE A 135 4.94 -4.47 -17.51
C ILE A 135 3.44 -4.52 -17.88
N ARG A 136 3.00 -3.62 -18.78
CA ARG A 136 1.61 -3.57 -19.23
C ARG A 136 1.22 -4.81 -20.06
N LYS A 137 2.11 -5.27 -20.96
CA LYS A 137 1.92 -6.53 -21.71
C LYS A 137 1.82 -7.73 -20.78
N ASN A 138 2.73 -7.87 -19.83
CA ASN A 138 2.70 -8.97 -18.86
C ASN A 138 1.39 -8.96 -18.04
N ARG A 139 0.89 -7.78 -17.67
CA ARG A 139 -0.36 -7.66 -16.92
C ARG A 139 -1.57 -8.12 -17.76
N MET A 140 -1.63 -7.73 -19.04
CA MET A 140 -2.71 -8.15 -19.93
C MET A 140 -2.70 -9.66 -20.13
N ASN A 141 -1.53 -10.25 -20.35
CA ASN A 141 -1.37 -11.71 -20.48
C ASN A 141 -1.86 -12.42 -19.20
N THR A 142 -1.55 -11.90 -18.03
CA THR A 142 -1.98 -12.48 -16.74
C THR A 142 -3.49 -12.40 -16.55
N LEU A 143 -4.15 -11.34 -17.02
CA LEU A 143 -5.59 -11.14 -16.88
C LEU A 143 -6.38 -11.81 -18.00
N LYS A 144 -5.71 -12.40 -19.01
CA LYS A 144 -6.35 -12.95 -20.23
C LYS A 144 -7.27 -11.94 -20.93
N GLU A 145 -6.97 -10.66 -20.79
CA GLU A 145 -7.70 -9.61 -21.49
C GLU A 145 -7.26 -9.56 -22.96
N THR A 146 -8.22 -9.32 -23.84
CA THR A 146 -7.95 -9.08 -25.27
C THR A 146 -7.03 -7.88 -25.42
N GLU A 147 -6.00 -7.97 -26.28
CA GLU A 147 -4.99 -6.94 -26.50
C GLU A 147 -5.62 -5.56 -26.74
N ASN A 148 -5.59 -4.72 -25.73
CA ASN A 148 -5.86 -3.31 -25.90
C ASN A 148 -4.58 -2.66 -26.44
N LYS A 149 -4.45 -2.62 -27.78
CA LYS A 149 -3.27 -2.09 -28.47
C LYS A 149 -2.90 -0.68 -28.02
N SER A 150 -3.89 0.14 -27.63
CA SER A 150 -3.63 1.51 -27.17
C SER A 150 -2.99 1.57 -25.78
N TYR A 151 -3.19 0.55 -24.93
CA TYR A 151 -2.62 0.50 -23.57
C TYR A 151 -1.13 0.13 -23.56
N THR A 152 -0.67 -0.56 -24.59
CA THR A 152 0.73 -1.02 -24.77
C THR A 152 1.47 -0.27 -25.88
N ASP A 153 0.85 0.75 -26.48
CA ASP A 153 1.45 1.57 -27.53
C ASP A 153 2.58 2.44 -26.95
N ILE A 154 3.79 2.27 -27.49
CA ILE A 154 5.00 2.93 -26.98
C ILE A 154 4.94 4.47 -27.12
N GLU A 155 4.40 4.98 -28.25
CA GLU A 155 4.34 6.42 -28.48
C GLU A 155 3.34 7.09 -27.53
N ARG A 156 2.23 6.41 -27.24
CA ARG A 156 1.27 6.87 -26.25
C ARG A 156 1.87 6.85 -24.85
N ILE A 157 2.57 5.79 -24.49
CA ILE A 157 3.24 5.65 -23.19
C ILE A 157 4.31 6.74 -23.02
N ARG A 158 5.11 7.05 -24.05
CA ARG A 158 6.07 8.15 -24.01
C ARG A 158 5.39 9.48 -23.71
N LYS A 159 4.30 9.79 -24.40
CA LYS A 159 3.51 11.00 -24.15
C LYS A 159 2.96 11.06 -22.72
N GLU A 160 2.42 9.94 -22.21
CA GLU A 160 1.93 9.86 -20.82
C GLU A 160 3.07 10.14 -19.80
N VAL A 161 4.24 9.54 -19.98
CA VAL A 161 5.42 9.75 -19.10
C VAL A 161 5.93 11.19 -19.18
N ASP A 162 6.04 11.75 -20.38
CA ASP A 162 6.52 13.13 -20.57
C ASP A 162 5.55 14.16 -19.99
N GLN A 163 4.24 13.94 -20.16
CA GLN A 163 3.21 14.78 -19.53
C GLN A 163 3.30 14.69 -18.00
N ALA A 164 3.50 13.50 -17.44
CA ALA A 164 3.68 13.33 -16.01
C ALA A 164 4.92 14.08 -15.50
N LYS A 165 6.08 13.92 -16.17
CA LYS A 165 7.33 14.64 -15.84
C LYS A 165 7.15 16.15 -15.89
N ASN A 166 6.48 16.67 -16.93
CA ASN A 166 6.20 18.11 -17.06
C ASN A 166 5.29 18.61 -15.93
N THR A 167 4.30 17.81 -15.54
CA THR A 167 3.43 18.11 -14.40
C THR A 167 4.22 18.18 -13.10
N PHE A 168 5.09 17.23 -12.84
CA PHE A 168 5.92 17.22 -11.62
C PHE A 168 6.84 18.44 -11.57
N ARG A 169 7.45 18.84 -12.69
CA ARG A 169 8.26 20.05 -12.78
C ARG A 169 7.43 21.32 -12.52
N LYS A 170 6.24 21.41 -13.13
CA LYS A 170 5.34 22.56 -12.99
C LYS A 170 4.97 22.83 -11.51
N TYR A 171 4.74 21.78 -10.73
CA TYR A 171 4.37 21.89 -9.32
C TYR A 171 5.56 21.70 -8.35
N GLU A 172 6.78 21.61 -8.86
CA GLU A 172 8.02 21.39 -8.10
C GLU A 172 7.97 20.15 -7.22
N TRP A 173 7.26 19.10 -7.63
CA TRP A 173 7.20 17.85 -6.91
C TRP A 173 8.45 16.98 -7.17
N PRO A 174 9.10 16.46 -6.13
CA PRO A 174 10.23 15.54 -6.28
C PRO A 174 9.81 14.29 -7.06
N THR A 175 10.74 13.79 -7.88
CA THR A 175 10.48 12.67 -8.76
C THR A 175 11.44 11.53 -8.48
N ILE A 176 10.93 10.31 -8.38
CA ILE A 176 11.70 9.08 -8.19
C ILE A 176 11.54 8.20 -9.44
N ASP A 177 12.67 7.80 -10.02
CA ASP A 177 12.69 6.82 -11.10
C ASP A 177 12.68 5.41 -10.53
N VAL A 178 11.68 4.62 -10.94
CA VAL A 178 11.46 3.23 -10.48
C VAL A 178 11.75 2.19 -11.57
N THR A 179 12.48 2.55 -12.61
CA THR A 179 12.79 1.68 -13.77
C THR A 179 13.48 0.37 -13.37
N ARG A 180 14.39 0.43 -12.40
CA ARG A 180 15.24 -0.72 -11.98
C ARG A 180 14.83 -1.32 -10.63
N LYS A 181 13.59 -1.26 -10.28
CA LYS A 181 13.09 -1.90 -9.04
C LYS A 181 12.31 -3.17 -9.33
#